data_74d0d542e9bb3fe776eb4ccca219d991
#
_entry.id   74d0d542e9bb3fe776eb4ccca219d991
#
_cell.length_a   1.000
_cell.length_b   1.000
_cell.length_c   1.000
_cell.angle_alpha   90.00
_cell.angle_beta   90.00
_cell.angle_gamma   90.00
#
_symmetry.space_group_name_H-M   'P 1'
#
loop_
_entity.id
_entity.type
_entity.pdbx_description
1 polymer ?
#
loop_
_entity_poly.entity_id
_entity_poly.type
_entity_poly.pdbx_seq_one_letter_code
_entity_poly.pdbx_strand_id
1 'polypeptide(L)'
;MTVHAADAIARRQLVLATVSFGLCFAAWGLISAFAPAFREELGLSGQATSLLIAVPVLLGSLARLPMGMLTDRYGGRLVFTVLFGAVALAAAIVPLAQSFGMLIAFAFFLGLAGASFAIGVGFVSHWFPAAQQGTALGLYG
;
A
#
# COMPACT_ATOMS: atom_id res chain seq x y z
N MET A 1 24.84 17.84 15.08
CA MET A 1 24.56 16.45 14.70
C MET A 1 25.67 16.02 13.75
N THR A 2 26.43 14.97 14.05
CA THR A 2 27.54 14.53 13.17
C THR A 2 26.93 13.93 11.88
N VAL A 3 27.65 14.06 10.74
CA VAL A 3 27.21 13.53 9.42
C VAL A 3 26.83 12.06 9.51
N HIS A 4 27.61 11.25 10.24
CA HIS A 4 27.34 9.83 10.46
C HIS A 4 26.01 9.54 11.17
N ALA A 5 25.56 10.41 12.07
CA ALA A 5 24.28 10.23 12.75
C ALA A 5 23.10 10.54 11.83
N ALA A 6 23.23 11.53 10.95
CA ALA A 6 22.22 11.86 9.95
C ALA A 6 22.04 10.71 8.94
N ASP A 7 23.15 10.14 8.46
CA ASP A 7 23.13 9.00 7.52
C ASP A 7 22.49 7.75 8.15
N ALA A 8 22.76 7.48 9.43
CA ALA A 8 22.16 6.35 10.13
C ALA A 8 20.65 6.51 10.27
N ILE A 9 20.17 7.73 10.56
CA ILE A 9 18.74 8.03 10.64
C ILE A 9 18.09 7.87 9.25
N ALA A 10 18.67 8.42 8.19
CA ALA A 10 18.15 8.30 6.83
C ALA A 10 18.02 6.84 6.39
N ARG A 11 19.04 6.00 6.65
CA ARG A 11 18.99 4.56 6.36
C ARG A 11 17.90 3.85 7.14
N ARG A 12 17.72 4.17 8.42
CA ARG A 12 16.64 3.61 9.24
C ARG A 12 15.26 3.98 8.67
N GLN A 13 15.07 5.23 8.23
CA GLN A 13 13.81 5.66 7.61
C GLN A 13 13.56 4.93 6.29
N LEU A 14 14.60 4.72 5.48
CA LEU A 14 14.49 3.94 4.25
C LEU A 14 14.04 2.50 4.54
N VAL A 15 14.69 1.82 5.47
CA VAL A 15 14.32 0.44 5.85
C VAL A 15 12.88 0.37 6.34
N LEU A 16 12.47 1.30 7.21
CA LEU A 16 11.10 1.36 7.70
C LEU A 16 10.10 1.59 6.57
N ALA A 17 10.40 2.50 5.65
CA ALA A 17 9.54 2.77 4.49
C ALA A 17 9.43 1.55 3.57
N THR A 18 10.56 0.87 3.27
CA THR A 18 10.59 -0.33 2.43
C THR A 18 9.79 -1.48 3.05
N VAL A 19 9.98 -1.76 4.35
CA VAL A 19 9.21 -2.78 5.06
C VAL A 19 7.71 -2.42 5.06
N SER A 20 7.40 -1.16 5.30
CA SER A 20 6.03 -0.65 5.27
C SER A 20 5.37 -0.85 3.92
N PHE A 21 6.08 -0.50 2.85
CA PHE A 21 5.62 -0.72 1.49
C PHE A 21 5.42 -2.21 1.20
N GLY A 22 6.39 -3.06 1.55
CA GLY A 22 6.30 -4.50 1.37
C GLY A 22 5.08 -5.12 2.07
N LEU A 23 4.78 -4.71 3.30
CA LEU A 23 3.60 -5.17 4.04
C LEU A 23 2.29 -4.70 3.38
N CYS A 24 2.21 -3.45 2.95
CA CYS A 24 1.06 -2.95 2.19
C CYS A 24 0.88 -3.71 0.89
N PHE A 25 1.97 -3.95 0.17
CA PHE A 25 1.94 -4.66 -1.10
C PHE A 25 1.53 -6.13 -0.93
N ALA A 26 2.01 -6.79 0.13
CA ALA A 26 1.57 -8.13 0.51
C ALA A 26 0.07 -8.17 0.83
N ALA A 27 -0.43 -7.22 1.62
CA ALA A 27 -1.86 -7.11 1.94
C ALA A 27 -2.70 -6.87 0.67
N TRP A 28 -2.22 -6.03 -0.24
CA TRP A 28 -2.87 -5.79 -1.53
C TRP A 28 -2.94 -7.05 -2.39
N GLY A 29 -1.88 -7.86 -2.38
CA GLY A 29 -1.79 -9.13 -3.10
C GLY A 29 -2.72 -10.23 -2.58
N LEU A 30 -3.23 -10.13 -1.33
CA LEU A 30 -4.09 -11.15 -0.72
C LEU A 30 -5.33 -11.45 -1.56
N ILE A 31 -5.97 -10.44 -2.13
CA ILE A 31 -7.18 -10.64 -2.94
C ILE A 31 -6.88 -11.54 -4.14
N SER A 32 -5.77 -11.28 -4.84
CA SER A 32 -5.37 -12.10 -6.00
C SER A 32 -4.96 -13.51 -5.57
N ALA A 33 -4.23 -13.64 -4.46
CA ALA A 33 -3.79 -14.93 -3.93
C ALA A 33 -4.95 -15.82 -3.49
N PHE A 34 -5.98 -15.23 -2.87
CA PHE A 34 -7.16 -15.95 -2.39
C PHE A 34 -8.33 -15.96 -3.38
N ALA A 35 -8.19 -15.36 -4.56
CA ALA A 35 -9.25 -15.31 -5.58
C ALA A 35 -9.79 -16.71 -5.97
N PRO A 36 -8.98 -17.78 -6.10
CA PRO A 36 -9.50 -19.11 -6.34
C PRO A 36 -10.39 -19.62 -5.20
N ALA A 37 -10.00 -19.41 -3.94
CA ALA A 37 -10.77 -19.81 -2.78
C ALA A 37 -12.12 -19.08 -2.71
N PHE A 38 -12.13 -17.76 -2.91
CA PHE A 38 -13.37 -16.97 -2.98
C PHE A 38 -14.27 -17.41 -4.14
N ARG A 39 -13.68 -17.83 -5.27
CA ARG A 39 -14.42 -18.33 -6.40
C ARG A 39 -15.17 -19.62 -6.04
N GLU A 40 -14.52 -20.55 -5.36
CA GLU A 40 -15.12 -21.81 -4.93
C GLU A 40 -16.18 -21.58 -3.86
N GLU A 41 -15.88 -20.79 -2.83
CA GLU A 41 -16.75 -20.57 -1.69
C GLU A 41 -18.04 -19.80 -2.05
N LEU A 42 -17.93 -18.79 -2.90
CA LEU A 42 -19.05 -17.94 -3.30
C LEU A 42 -19.62 -18.31 -4.68
N GLY A 43 -19.13 -19.37 -5.33
CA GLY A 43 -19.61 -19.80 -6.65
C GLY A 43 -19.40 -18.75 -7.75
N LEU A 44 -18.27 -17.99 -7.73
CA LEU A 44 -18.07 -16.87 -8.62
C LEU A 44 -17.79 -17.33 -10.07
N SER A 45 -18.38 -16.62 -11.04
CA SER A 45 -18.02 -16.78 -12.45
C SER A 45 -16.58 -16.28 -12.71
N GLY A 46 -15.99 -16.69 -13.85
CA GLY A 46 -14.67 -16.17 -14.24
C GLY A 46 -14.62 -14.65 -14.36
N GLN A 47 -15.71 -14.04 -14.87
CA GLN A 47 -15.82 -12.58 -14.96
C GLN A 47 -15.86 -11.91 -13.59
N ALA A 48 -16.61 -12.46 -12.64
CA ALA A 48 -16.67 -11.94 -11.28
C ALA A 48 -15.30 -12.04 -10.57
N THR A 49 -14.59 -13.15 -10.77
CA THR A 49 -13.23 -13.32 -10.23
C THR A 49 -12.25 -12.31 -10.82
N SER A 50 -12.31 -12.07 -12.13
CA SER A 50 -11.47 -11.05 -12.79
C SER A 50 -11.77 -9.65 -12.27
N LEU A 51 -13.03 -9.31 -12.06
CA LEU A 51 -13.45 -8.04 -11.47
C LEU A 51 -12.95 -7.89 -10.04
N LEU A 52 -13.02 -8.94 -9.23
CA LEU A 52 -12.52 -8.96 -7.86
C LEU A 52 -11.02 -8.61 -7.79
N ILE A 53 -10.22 -9.10 -8.73
CA ILE A 53 -8.78 -8.82 -8.81
C ILE A 53 -8.54 -7.39 -9.32
N ALA A 54 -9.35 -6.89 -10.25
CA ALA A 54 -9.15 -5.58 -10.88
C ALA A 54 -9.54 -4.40 -9.97
N VAL A 55 -10.56 -4.55 -9.12
CA VAL A 55 -11.11 -3.47 -8.29
C VAL A 55 -10.10 -2.87 -7.32
N PRO A 56 -9.28 -3.64 -6.57
CA PRO A 56 -8.22 -3.09 -5.74
C PRO A 56 -7.18 -2.28 -6.51
N VAL A 57 -6.87 -2.72 -7.74
CA VAL A 57 -5.91 -2.02 -8.61
C VAL A 57 -6.43 -0.62 -8.98
N LEU A 58 -7.73 -0.52 -9.26
CA LEU A 58 -8.38 0.75 -9.60
C LEU A 58 -8.23 1.76 -8.45
N LEU A 59 -8.64 1.41 -7.23
CA LEU A 59 -8.51 2.32 -6.10
C LEU A 59 -7.04 2.62 -5.78
N GLY A 60 -6.16 1.63 -5.81
CA GLY A 60 -4.73 1.81 -5.58
C GLY A 60 -4.12 2.81 -6.56
N SER A 61 -4.55 2.79 -7.83
CA SER A 61 -4.07 3.73 -8.84
C SER A 61 -4.63 5.14 -8.62
N LEU A 62 -5.92 5.27 -8.37
CA LEU A 62 -6.57 6.56 -8.14
C LEU A 62 -6.09 7.24 -6.84
N ALA A 63 -5.87 6.45 -5.80
CA ALA A 63 -5.46 6.96 -4.50
C ALA A 63 -4.00 7.45 -4.46
N ARG A 64 -3.16 7.09 -5.42
CA ARG A 64 -1.74 7.54 -5.45
C ARG A 64 -1.61 9.06 -5.48
N LEU A 65 -2.44 9.72 -6.28
CA LEU A 65 -2.38 11.18 -6.43
C LEU A 65 -2.74 11.90 -5.12
N PRO A 66 -3.93 11.69 -4.51
CA PRO A 66 -4.27 12.33 -3.25
C PRO A 66 -3.34 11.93 -2.10
N MET A 67 -2.85 10.68 -2.06
CA MET A 67 -1.92 10.24 -1.01
C MET A 67 -0.54 10.89 -1.14
N GLY A 68 -0.06 11.13 -2.37
CA GLY A 68 1.13 11.94 -2.59
C GLY A 68 0.96 13.36 -2.06
N MET A 69 -0.14 14.04 -2.41
CA MET A 69 -0.45 15.39 -1.94
C MET A 69 -0.58 15.46 -0.40
N LEU A 70 -1.21 14.45 0.22
CA LEU A 70 -1.31 14.35 1.68
C LEU A 70 0.06 14.17 2.33
N THR A 71 0.94 13.40 1.68
CA THR A 71 2.32 13.19 2.14
C THR A 71 3.11 14.49 2.15
N ASP A 72 2.98 15.29 1.11
CA ASP A 72 3.63 16.60 1.02
C ASP A 72 3.08 17.59 2.06
N ARG A 73 1.79 17.51 2.37
CA ARG A 73 1.13 18.44 3.31
C ARG A 73 1.30 18.06 4.79
N TYR A 74 1.19 16.78 5.11
CA TYR A 74 1.12 16.28 6.50
C TYR A 74 2.34 15.46 6.92
N GLY A 75 3.24 15.18 5.97
CA GLY A 75 4.42 14.35 6.19
C GLY A 75 4.14 12.85 6.06
N GLY A 76 5.10 12.15 5.48
CA GLY A 76 4.94 10.71 5.15
C GLY A 76 4.70 9.82 6.36
N ARG A 77 5.25 10.16 7.53
CA ARG A 77 5.06 9.36 8.76
C ARG A 77 3.59 9.24 9.16
N LEU A 78 2.87 10.38 9.19
CA LEU A 78 1.46 10.39 9.56
C LEU A 78 0.62 9.65 8.51
N VAL A 79 0.86 9.97 7.23
CA VAL A 79 0.09 9.38 6.12
C VAL A 79 0.30 7.88 6.04
N PHE A 80 1.53 7.37 6.21
CA PHE A 80 1.78 5.92 6.32
C PHE A 80 1.04 5.30 7.50
N THR A 81 1.07 5.92 8.68
CA THR A 81 0.41 5.36 9.87
C THR A 81 -1.09 5.23 9.65
N VAL A 82 -1.73 6.26 9.09
CA VAL A 82 -3.17 6.25 8.78
C VAL A 82 -3.47 5.21 7.71
N LEU A 83 -2.66 5.13 6.65
CA LEU A 83 -2.81 4.13 5.61
C LEU A 83 -2.72 2.71 6.18
N PHE A 84 -1.74 2.42 7.03
CA PHE A 84 -1.61 1.13 7.69
C PHE A 84 -2.85 0.74 8.48
N GLY A 85 -3.38 1.69 9.27
CA GLY A 85 -4.62 1.46 10.02
C GLY A 85 -5.79 1.12 9.09
N ALA A 86 -5.95 1.86 8.00
CA ALA A 86 -7.00 1.62 7.02
C ALA A 86 -6.83 0.26 6.30
N VAL A 87 -5.60 -0.08 5.89
CA VAL A 87 -5.29 -1.36 5.22
C VAL A 87 -5.47 -2.53 6.18
N ALA A 88 -5.01 -2.41 7.43
CA ALA A 88 -5.18 -3.46 8.45
C ALA A 88 -6.67 -3.71 8.74
N LEU A 89 -7.46 -2.65 8.86
CA LEU A 89 -8.90 -2.77 9.03
C LEU A 89 -9.55 -3.44 7.80
N ALA A 90 -9.21 -2.98 6.59
CA ALA A 90 -9.72 -3.57 5.36
C ALA A 90 -9.37 -5.07 5.26
N ALA A 91 -8.12 -5.45 5.56
CA ALA A 91 -7.70 -6.85 5.56
C ALA A 91 -8.44 -7.70 6.59
N ALA A 92 -8.69 -7.15 7.78
CA ALA A 92 -9.40 -7.85 8.86
C ALA A 92 -10.88 -8.12 8.54
N ILE A 93 -11.51 -7.26 7.73
CA ILE A 93 -12.94 -7.42 7.39
C ILE A 93 -13.17 -8.27 6.13
N VAL A 94 -12.15 -8.48 5.27
CA VAL A 94 -12.29 -9.31 4.06
C VAL A 94 -12.86 -10.72 4.36
N PRO A 95 -12.40 -11.45 5.39
CA PRO A 95 -12.95 -12.78 5.71
C PRO A 95 -14.42 -12.78 6.16
N LEU A 96 -14.97 -11.61 6.49
CA LEU A 96 -16.37 -11.46 6.89
C LEU A 96 -17.32 -11.31 5.69
N ALA A 97 -16.79 -11.29 4.48
CA ALA A 97 -17.59 -11.13 3.28
C ALA A 97 -18.43 -12.39 3.01
N GLN A 98 -19.75 -12.26 3.11
CA GLN A 98 -20.71 -13.33 2.85
C GLN A 98 -21.37 -13.27 1.47
N SER A 99 -21.00 -12.26 0.68
CA SER A 99 -21.50 -12.06 -0.67
C SER A 99 -20.45 -11.42 -1.57
N PHE A 100 -20.61 -11.60 -2.88
CA PHE A 100 -19.72 -10.98 -3.85
C PHE A 100 -19.69 -9.44 -3.73
N GLY A 101 -20.82 -8.79 -3.47
CA GLY A 101 -20.89 -7.35 -3.29
C GLY A 101 -20.09 -6.86 -2.08
N MET A 102 -20.18 -7.57 -0.94
CA MET A 102 -19.37 -7.26 0.24
C MET A 102 -17.88 -7.47 -0.05
N LEU A 103 -17.54 -8.58 -0.70
CA LEU A 103 -16.15 -8.89 -1.03
C LEU A 103 -15.54 -7.82 -1.95
N ILE A 104 -16.26 -7.37 -2.97
CA ILE A 104 -15.83 -6.27 -3.86
C ILE A 104 -15.63 -4.97 -3.08
N ALA A 105 -16.55 -4.62 -2.18
CA ALA A 105 -16.43 -3.41 -1.38
C ALA A 105 -15.17 -3.46 -0.47
N PHE A 106 -14.94 -4.59 0.21
CA PHE A 106 -13.77 -4.75 1.07
C PHE A 106 -12.47 -4.79 0.27
N ALA A 107 -12.45 -5.48 -0.87
CA ALA A 107 -11.33 -5.52 -1.79
C ALA A 107 -11.01 -4.13 -2.36
N PHE A 108 -12.02 -3.32 -2.64
CA PHE A 108 -11.84 -1.94 -3.07
C PHE A 108 -11.06 -1.13 -2.01
N PHE A 109 -11.48 -1.16 -0.75
CA PHE A 109 -10.77 -0.46 0.33
C PHE A 109 -9.36 -1.01 0.56
N LEU A 110 -9.15 -2.33 0.42
CA LEU A 110 -7.82 -2.93 0.49
C LEU A 110 -6.90 -2.40 -0.61
N GLY A 111 -7.47 -1.95 -1.73
CA GLY A 111 -6.74 -1.30 -2.81
C GLY A 111 -5.97 -0.04 -2.39
N LEU A 112 -6.37 0.64 -1.28
CA LEU A 112 -5.61 1.76 -0.72
C LEU A 112 -4.14 1.40 -0.44
N ALA A 113 -3.86 0.13 -0.12
CA ALA A 113 -2.50 -0.35 0.07
C ALA A 113 -1.58 -0.08 -1.14
N GLY A 114 -2.12 -0.09 -2.35
CA GLY A 114 -1.38 0.24 -3.58
C GLY A 114 -0.90 1.70 -3.66
N ALA A 115 -1.49 2.61 -2.87
CA ALA A 115 -1.05 3.99 -2.78
C ALA A 115 0.19 4.18 -1.88
N SER A 116 0.59 3.18 -1.10
CA SER A 116 1.78 3.22 -0.22
C SER A 116 3.06 3.57 -0.99
N PHE A 117 3.14 3.18 -2.26
CA PHE A 117 4.27 3.54 -3.12
C PHE A 117 4.45 5.06 -3.23
N ALA A 118 3.39 5.80 -3.53
CA ALA A 118 3.45 7.26 -3.68
C ALA A 118 3.85 7.95 -2.36
N ILE A 119 3.34 7.47 -1.23
CA ILE A 119 3.68 7.98 0.10
C ILE A 119 5.18 7.80 0.36
N GLY A 120 5.70 6.60 0.09
CA GLY A 120 7.10 6.27 0.36
C GLY A 120 8.07 7.00 -0.55
N VAL A 121 7.73 7.22 -1.81
CA VAL A 121 8.55 8.05 -2.71
C VAL A 121 8.72 9.45 -2.13
N GLY A 122 7.65 10.13 -1.75
CA GLY A 122 7.71 11.45 -1.11
C GLY A 122 8.48 11.42 0.21
N PHE A 123 8.21 10.43 1.06
CA PHE A 123 8.87 10.29 2.36
C PHE A 123 10.37 10.05 2.23
N VAL A 124 10.80 9.09 1.41
CA VAL A 124 12.22 8.74 1.22
C VAL A 124 13.00 9.89 0.61
N SER A 125 12.41 10.59 -0.38
CA SER A 125 13.06 11.74 -1.03
C SER A 125 13.44 12.86 -0.05
N HIS A 126 12.71 13.02 1.05
CA HIS A 126 13.02 14.02 2.08
C HIS A 126 14.28 13.68 2.91
N TRP A 127 14.67 12.40 2.97
CA TRP A 127 15.79 11.94 3.80
C TRP A 127 17.11 11.85 3.04
N PHE A 128 17.09 11.91 1.70
CA PHE A 128 18.27 11.74 0.88
C PHE A 128 18.52 12.95 -0.02
N PRO A 129 19.77 13.42 -0.14
CA PRO A 129 20.12 14.46 -1.09
C PRO A 129 19.89 14.00 -2.53
N ALA A 130 19.63 14.93 -3.46
CA ALA A 130 19.26 14.66 -4.85
C ALA A 130 20.20 13.64 -5.54
N ALA A 131 21.51 13.70 -5.26
CA ALA A 131 22.49 12.78 -5.82
C ALA A 131 22.31 11.29 -5.37
N GLN A 132 21.64 11.06 -4.25
CA GLN A 132 21.43 9.72 -3.67
C GLN A 132 19.98 9.23 -3.79
N GLN A 133 19.05 10.10 -4.17
CA GLN A 133 17.62 9.77 -4.25
C GLN A 133 17.35 8.61 -5.21
N GLY A 134 18.03 8.55 -6.37
CA GLY A 134 17.85 7.46 -7.32
C GLY A 134 18.14 6.09 -6.72
N THR A 135 19.26 5.98 -5.99
CA THR A 135 19.62 4.72 -5.30
C THR A 135 18.65 4.41 -4.15
N ALA A 136 18.31 5.41 -3.35
CA ALA A 136 17.40 5.23 -2.22
C ALA A 136 15.99 4.81 -2.68
N LEU A 137 15.46 5.43 -3.73
CA LEU A 137 14.17 5.08 -4.31
C LEU A 137 14.18 3.72 -5.01
N GLY A 138 15.28 3.34 -5.66
CA GLY A 138 15.44 2.02 -6.25
C GLY A 138 15.56 0.89 -5.21
N LEU A 139 15.99 1.20 -3.98
CA LEU A 139 15.98 0.25 -2.86
C LEU A 139 14.62 0.21 -2.14
N TYR A 140 13.87 1.30 -2.22
CA TYR A 140 12.54 1.40 -1.61
C TYR A 140 11.51 0.54 -2.34
N GLY A 141 11.43 0.58 -3.65
CA GLY A 141 10.43 -0.08 -4.51
C GLY A 141 10.99 -0.71 -5.73
#